data_d2bd991d9ff208bd4c5f4ad2d7ac1656
#
_entry.id   d2bd991d9ff208bd4c5f4ad2d7ac1656
#
_cell.length_a   1.000
_cell.length_b   1.000
_cell.length_c   1.000
_cell.angle_alpha   90.00
_cell.angle_beta   90.00
_cell.angle_gamma   90.00
#
_symmetry.space_group_name_H-M   'P 1'
#
loop_
_entity.id
_entity.type
_entity.pdbx_description
1 polymer ?
#
loop_
_entity_poly.entity_id
_entity_poly.type
_entity_poly.pdbx_seq_one_letter_code
_entity_poly.pdbx_strand_id
1 'polypeptide(L)'
;MNLDEVLNYRRSVRVYDKEKKIDTERVKHCLELATLAPNSSDMQLWEFYHITQPELMAKVSRACLDQKATSTASQIVVFVTRRDLYRKRAKFVLDFETGNIRRNSPEDRQEKRIKDRELYYGKLMPFLYARFFRILGLLRSVLAKAIGLFRPIVREVSESDMRVVVHKSCALAAQTFMIAMANEGYDTCPLEGLDSRRLKRLLKLPHGAEINMVVS
;
A
#
# COMPACT_ATOMS: atom_id res chain seq x y z
N MET A 1 10.63 3.80 22.91
CA MET A 1 10.92 2.36 23.15
C MET A 1 12.01 1.89 22.20
N ASN A 2 12.82 0.90 22.59
CA ASN A 2 13.67 0.21 21.62
C ASN A 2 12.84 -0.77 20.76
N LEU A 3 13.44 -1.35 19.73
CA LEU A 3 12.68 -2.19 18.79
C LEU A 3 12.06 -3.44 19.45
N ASP A 4 12.78 -4.07 20.37
CA ASP A 4 12.28 -5.26 21.07
C ASP A 4 11.08 -4.90 21.97
N GLU A 5 11.14 -3.78 22.66
CA GLU A 5 10.04 -3.26 23.47
C GLU A 5 8.81 -2.96 22.60
N VAL A 6 8.99 -2.31 21.44
CA VAL A 6 7.89 -2.00 20.51
C VAL A 6 7.23 -3.27 19.99
N LEU A 7 8.02 -4.26 19.56
CA LEU A 7 7.50 -5.54 19.05
C LEU A 7 6.81 -6.36 20.14
N ASN A 8 7.30 -6.28 21.39
CA ASN A 8 6.67 -6.93 22.53
C ASN A 8 5.40 -6.19 23.00
N TYR A 9 5.34 -4.85 22.87
CA TYR A 9 4.16 -4.06 23.18
C TYR A 9 3.04 -4.24 22.16
N ARG A 10 3.35 -4.20 20.86
CA ARG A 10 2.35 -4.27 19.79
C ARG A 10 1.53 -5.55 19.86
N ARG A 11 0.26 -5.42 20.11
CA ARG A 11 -0.75 -6.51 20.08
C ARG A 11 -1.98 -6.08 19.29
N SER A 12 -2.76 -7.07 18.82
CA SER A 12 -4.07 -6.81 18.20
C SER A 12 -5.12 -6.62 19.28
N VAL A 13 -5.19 -5.41 19.83
CA VAL A 13 -6.13 -5.01 20.86
C VAL A 13 -7.50 -4.80 20.24
N ARG A 14 -8.53 -5.44 20.78
CA ARG A 14 -9.88 -5.47 20.19
C ARG A 14 -10.93 -4.66 20.95
N VAL A 15 -10.57 -4.09 22.10
CA VAL A 15 -11.45 -3.25 22.90
C VAL A 15 -10.63 -2.10 23.43
N TYR A 16 -11.04 -0.89 23.09
CA TYR A 16 -10.36 0.33 23.50
C TYR A 16 -11.16 1.08 24.56
N ASP A 17 -10.43 1.79 25.41
CA ASP A 17 -11.00 2.72 26.39
C ASP A 17 -11.49 3.98 25.67
N LYS A 18 -12.79 4.21 25.67
CA LYS A 18 -13.43 5.35 24.98
C LYS A 18 -13.12 6.71 25.62
N GLU A 19 -12.71 6.73 26.87
CA GLU A 19 -12.34 7.96 27.58
C GLU A 19 -10.94 8.44 27.18
N LYS A 20 -10.09 7.53 26.69
CA LYS A 20 -8.76 7.86 26.21
C LYS A 20 -8.80 8.39 24.77
N LYS A 21 -8.32 9.60 24.59
CA LYS A 21 -8.18 10.23 23.27
C LYS A 21 -6.80 9.98 22.69
N ILE A 22 -6.76 9.74 21.40
CA ILE A 22 -5.51 9.64 20.62
C ILE A 22 -5.21 11.00 20.00
N ASP A 23 -3.95 11.42 20.04
CA ASP A 23 -3.48 12.61 19.35
C ASP A 23 -3.46 12.38 17.84
N THR A 24 -4.29 13.12 17.12
CA THR A 24 -4.44 13.04 15.65
C THR A 24 -3.15 13.35 14.91
N GLU A 25 -2.33 14.27 15.40
CA GLU A 25 -1.08 14.65 14.74
C GLU A 25 -0.03 13.54 14.89
N ARG A 26 0.01 12.83 16.02
CA ARG A 26 0.85 11.64 16.16
C ARG A 26 0.43 10.52 15.22
N VAL A 27 -0.87 10.29 15.03
CA VAL A 27 -1.36 9.32 14.05
C VAL A 27 -0.94 9.70 12.63
N LYS A 28 -1.04 10.99 12.26
CA LYS A 28 -0.56 11.49 10.97
C LYS A 28 0.94 11.26 10.80
N HIS A 29 1.73 11.57 11.81
CA HIS A 29 3.17 11.29 11.79
C HIS A 29 3.47 9.80 11.58
N CYS A 30 2.75 8.90 12.27
CA CYS A 30 2.88 7.46 12.06
C CYS A 30 2.48 7.04 10.62
N LEU A 31 1.50 7.71 9.99
CA LEU A 31 1.16 7.50 8.57
C LEU A 31 2.25 7.99 7.63
N GLU A 32 2.93 9.09 7.94
CA GLU A 32 4.11 9.55 7.19
C GLU A 32 5.24 8.51 7.26
N LEU A 33 5.53 7.97 8.45
CA LEU A 33 6.49 6.88 8.61
C LEU A 33 6.09 5.63 7.82
N ALA A 34 4.80 5.30 7.73
CA ALA A 34 4.30 4.20 6.93
C ALA A 34 4.62 4.36 5.43
N THR A 35 4.77 5.58 4.92
CA THR A 35 5.15 5.81 3.52
C THR A 35 6.59 5.40 3.20
N LEU A 36 7.44 5.22 4.22
CA LEU A 36 8.81 4.76 4.09
C LEU A 36 8.93 3.24 3.96
N ALA A 37 7.81 2.51 4.07
CA ALA A 37 7.81 1.06 3.91
C ALA A 37 8.31 0.63 2.53
N PRO A 38 9.08 -0.47 2.45
CA PRO A 38 9.53 -1.01 1.18
C PRO A 38 8.34 -1.42 0.31
N ASN A 39 8.46 -1.15 -0.98
CA ASN A 39 7.39 -1.48 -1.91
C ASN A 39 7.93 -1.82 -3.31
N SER A 40 7.13 -2.53 -4.10
CA SER A 40 7.53 -2.97 -5.42
C SER A 40 7.79 -1.78 -6.34
N SER A 41 9.04 -1.68 -6.83
CA SER A 41 9.48 -0.66 -7.80
C SER A 41 9.26 0.79 -7.34
N ASP A 42 9.24 1.03 -6.05
CA ASP A 42 9.04 2.34 -5.40
C ASP A 42 7.81 3.12 -5.89
N MET A 43 6.84 2.38 -6.45
CA MET A 43 5.64 2.97 -7.06
C MET A 43 4.60 3.42 -6.02
N GLN A 44 4.72 3.01 -4.77
CA GLN A 44 3.82 3.39 -3.68
C GLN A 44 2.34 3.34 -4.10
N LEU A 45 1.90 2.20 -4.64
CA LEU A 45 0.53 2.01 -5.12
C LEU A 45 -0.46 1.83 -3.97
N TRP A 46 -0.48 2.78 -3.06
CA TRP A 46 -1.36 2.84 -1.90
C TRP A 46 -1.86 4.25 -1.61
N GLU A 47 -2.91 4.33 -0.83
CA GLU A 47 -3.41 5.53 -0.14
C GLU A 47 -3.92 5.13 1.24
N PHE A 48 -3.84 6.04 2.20
CA PHE A 48 -4.31 5.86 3.57
C PHE A 48 -5.44 6.84 3.85
N TYR A 49 -6.57 6.33 4.31
CA TYR A 49 -7.72 7.13 4.68
C TYR A 49 -7.82 7.18 6.20
N HIS A 50 -7.42 8.30 6.79
CA HIS A 50 -7.50 8.54 8.22
C HIS A 50 -8.87 9.11 8.57
N ILE A 51 -9.62 8.42 9.39
CA ILE A 51 -11.03 8.70 9.72
C ILE A 51 -11.12 9.04 11.19
N THR A 52 -11.52 10.29 11.47
CA THR A 52 -11.64 10.86 12.82
C THR A 52 -13.05 11.35 13.13
N GLN A 53 -13.91 11.49 12.11
CA GLN A 53 -15.29 11.97 12.26
C GLN A 53 -16.18 10.85 12.84
N PRO A 54 -16.85 11.05 13.99
CA PRO A 54 -17.64 10.02 14.66
C PRO A 54 -18.71 9.37 13.77
N GLU A 55 -19.41 10.16 12.98
CA GLU A 55 -20.45 9.66 12.06
C GLU A 55 -19.88 8.75 10.97
N LEU A 56 -18.73 9.12 10.41
CA LEU A 56 -18.06 8.31 9.40
C LEU A 56 -17.47 7.05 10.02
N MET A 57 -16.87 7.15 11.22
CA MET A 57 -16.38 6.00 11.98
C MET A 57 -17.48 4.98 12.27
N ALA A 58 -18.67 5.43 12.68
CA ALA A 58 -19.81 4.54 12.90
C ALA A 58 -20.24 3.80 11.60
N LYS A 59 -20.19 4.48 10.45
CA LYS A 59 -20.48 3.85 9.14
C LYS A 59 -19.40 2.86 8.73
N VAL A 60 -18.11 3.17 9.01
CA VAL A 60 -16.98 2.27 8.78
C VAL A 60 -17.08 1.05 9.68
N SER A 61 -17.40 1.23 10.97
CA SER A 61 -17.60 0.12 11.91
C SER A 61 -18.68 -0.85 11.40
N ARG A 62 -19.82 -0.35 10.92
CA ARG A 62 -20.85 -1.20 10.28
C ARG A 62 -20.32 -1.98 9.07
N ALA A 63 -19.48 -1.35 8.24
CA ALA A 63 -18.83 -2.06 7.14
C ALA A 63 -17.83 -3.11 7.63
N CYS A 64 -17.27 -2.95 8.83
CA CYS A 64 -16.42 -3.91 9.54
C CYS A 64 -17.22 -4.85 10.47
N LEU A 65 -18.52 -5.04 10.22
CA LEU A 65 -19.42 -5.97 10.93
C LEU A 65 -19.57 -5.62 12.43
N ASP A 66 -19.47 -4.34 12.78
CA ASP A 66 -19.54 -3.81 14.14
C ASP A 66 -18.61 -4.52 15.14
N GLN A 67 -17.48 -5.01 14.65
CA GLN A 67 -16.47 -5.61 15.52
C GLN A 67 -16.05 -4.62 16.60
N LYS A 68 -15.82 -5.11 17.81
CA LYS A 68 -15.47 -4.26 18.95
C LYS A 68 -14.22 -3.42 18.70
N ALA A 69 -13.27 -3.93 17.95
CA ALA A 69 -12.09 -3.18 17.57
C ALA A 69 -12.42 -1.86 16.82
N THR A 70 -13.44 -1.86 15.95
CA THR A 70 -13.86 -0.63 15.26
C THR A 70 -14.89 0.19 16.02
N SER A 71 -15.80 -0.45 16.77
CA SER A 71 -16.88 0.25 17.49
C SER A 71 -16.42 0.93 18.79
N THR A 72 -15.23 0.59 19.29
CA THR A 72 -14.63 1.22 20.48
C THR A 72 -13.44 2.10 20.14
N ALA A 73 -12.94 2.07 18.88
CA ALA A 73 -11.79 2.85 18.45
C ALA A 73 -12.06 4.37 18.48
N SER A 74 -11.04 5.15 18.83
CA SER A 74 -11.09 6.62 18.80
C SER A 74 -10.82 7.17 17.39
N GLN A 75 -10.08 6.43 16.54
CA GLN A 75 -9.76 6.77 15.17
C GLN A 75 -9.58 5.48 14.36
N ILE A 76 -9.76 5.55 13.05
CA ILE A 76 -9.63 4.39 12.15
C ILE A 76 -8.80 4.80 10.93
N VAL A 77 -7.91 3.93 10.51
CA VAL A 77 -7.17 4.09 9.25
C VAL A 77 -7.53 2.97 8.28
N VAL A 78 -7.90 3.33 7.05
CA VAL A 78 -8.16 2.36 5.97
C VAL A 78 -7.01 2.39 4.99
N PHE A 79 -6.32 1.27 4.86
CA PHE A 79 -5.24 1.05 3.90
C PHE A 79 -5.83 0.58 2.58
N VAL A 80 -5.57 1.33 1.52
CA VAL A 80 -6.17 1.14 0.20
C VAL A 80 -5.09 0.93 -0.85
N THR A 81 -5.19 -0.13 -1.63
CA THR A 81 -4.32 -0.31 -2.79
C THR A 81 -4.83 0.50 -3.97
N ARG A 82 -3.92 1.16 -4.69
CA ARG A 82 -4.20 2.07 -5.79
C ARG A 82 -3.50 1.61 -7.08
N ARG A 83 -3.76 0.35 -7.46
CA ARG A 83 -3.22 -0.18 -8.72
C ARG A 83 -3.63 0.64 -9.93
N ASP A 84 -4.79 1.30 -9.89
CA ASP A 84 -5.27 2.21 -10.93
C ASP A 84 -4.32 3.38 -11.22
N LEU A 85 -3.50 3.78 -10.26
CA LEU A 85 -2.53 4.88 -10.40
C LEU A 85 -1.18 4.45 -11.01
N TYR A 86 -1.03 3.20 -11.48
CA TYR A 86 0.27 2.67 -11.90
C TYR A 86 0.98 3.52 -12.95
N ARG A 87 0.28 4.08 -13.95
CA ARG A 87 0.89 4.95 -14.97
C ARG A 87 1.38 6.27 -14.38
N LYS A 88 0.54 6.91 -13.55
CA LYS A 88 0.88 8.16 -12.88
C LYS A 88 2.08 8.00 -11.97
N ARG A 89 2.09 6.94 -11.17
CA ARG A 89 3.18 6.65 -10.23
C ARG A 89 4.47 6.25 -10.94
N ALA A 90 4.41 5.40 -11.96
CA ALA A 90 5.58 5.04 -12.77
C ALA A 90 6.21 6.28 -13.43
N LYS A 91 5.40 7.19 -13.98
CA LYS A 91 5.90 8.46 -14.53
C LYS A 91 6.58 9.30 -13.46
N PHE A 92 5.96 9.46 -12.29
CA PHE A 92 6.54 10.24 -11.18
C PHE A 92 7.90 9.68 -10.75
N VAL A 93 8.01 8.34 -10.60
CA VAL A 93 9.30 7.71 -10.23
C VAL A 93 10.34 7.89 -11.35
N LEU A 94 9.94 7.78 -12.62
CA LEU A 94 10.84 8.03 -13.75
C LEU A 94 11.39 9.46 -13.74
N ASP A 95 10.52 10.45 -13.53
CA ASP A 95 10.91 11.86 -13.49
C ASP A 95 11.88 12.12 -12.30
N PHE A 96 11.58 11.54 -11.12
CA PHE A 96 12.43 11.60 -9.94
C PHE A 96 13.80 10.95 -10.16
N GLU A 97 13.83 9.71 -10.67
CA GLU A 97 15.05 8.95 -10.95
C GLU A 97 15.91 9.63 -12.01
N THR A 98 15.31 10.19 -13.07
CA THR A 98 16.01 10.96 -14.09
C THR A 98 16.70 12.16 -13.47
N GLY A 99 16.01 12.91 -12.62
CA GLY A 99 16.60 14.05 -11.90
C GLY A 99 17.73 13.62 -10.96
N ASN A 100 17.55 12.50 -10.26
CA ASN A 100 18.58 11.93 -9.38
C ASN A 100 19.83 11.49 -10.14
N ILE A 101 19.66 10.80 -11.28
CA ILE A 101 20.78 10.37 -12.15
C ILE A 101 21.57 11.57 -12.65
N ARG A 102 20.90 12.64 -13.10
CA ARG A 102 21.58 13.86 -13.58
C ARG A 102 22.39 14.55 -12.50
N ARG A 103 21.93 14.52 -11.25
CA ARG A 103 22.65 15.16 -10.13
C ARG A 103 23.80 14.33 -9.57
N ASN A 104 23.64 13.00 -9.55
CA ASN A 104 24.48 12.12 -8.72
C ASN A 104 25.25 11.06 -9.52
N SER A 105 25.18 11.07 -10.88
CA SER A 105 25.89 10.10 -11.71
C SER A 105 26.96 10.79 -12.57
N PRO A 106 28.10 10.13 -12.84
CA PRO A 106 29.08 10.58 -13.81
C PRO A 106 28.45 10.80 -15.20
N GLU A 107 28.86 11.86 -15.91
CA GLU A 107 28.25 12.29 -17.18
C GLU A 107 28.26 11.16 -18.24
N ASP A 108 29.37 10.43 -18.34
CA ASP A 108 29.54 9.30 -19.28
C ASP A 108 28.53 8.16 -19.08
N ARG A 109 27.89 8.07 -17.90
CA ARG A 109 26.92 7.01 -17.54
C ARG A 109 25.47 7.47 -17.50
N GLN A 110 25.23 8.80 -17.53
CA GLN A 110 23.89 9.34 -17.34
C GLN A 110 22.91 8.86 -18.43
N GLU A 111 23.29 9.00 -19.68
CA GLU A 111 22.41 8.65 -20.82
C GLU A 111 21.98 7.17 -20.78
N LYS A 112 22.92 6.27 -20.54
CA LYS A 112 22.62 4.83 -20.43
C LYS A 112 21.66 4.56 -19.27
N ARG A 113 21.94 5.13 -18.07
CA ARG A 113 21.08 4.95 -16.90
C ARG A 113 19.68 5.50 -17.09
N ILE A 114 19.54 6.66 -17.74
CA ILE A 114 18.23 7.25 -18.05
C ILE A 114 17.47 6.35 -18.99
N LYS A 115 18.07 5.85 -20.08
CA LYS A 115 17.43 4.89 -21.01
C LYS A 115 16.96 3.62 -20.29
N ASP A 116 17.75 3.10 -19.37
CA ASP A 116 17.37 1.93 -18.55
C ASP A 116 16.12 2.24 -17.68
N ARG A 117 16.03 3.43 -17.10
CA ARG A 117 14.85 3.86 -16.32
C ARG A 117 13.62 4.12 -17.19
N GLU A 118 13.81 4.71 -18.36
CA GLU A 118 12.73 4.89 -19.36
C GLU A 118 12.15 3.55 -19.82
N LEU A 119 13.01 2.56 -20.07
CA LEU A 119 12.55 1.20 -20.40
C LEU A 119 11.78 0.58 -19.23
N TYR A 120 12.29 0.72 -18.00
CA TYR A 120 11.70 0.11 -16.82
C TYR A 120 10.38 0.78 -16.43
N TYR A 121 10.39 2.08 -16.16
CA TYR A 121 9.20 2.80 -15.68
C TYR A 121 8.28 3.28 -16.80
N GLY A 122 8.82 3.57 -17.99
CA GLY A 122 8.05 4.03 -19.14
C GLY A 122 7.35 2.90 -19.92
N LYS A 123 7.92 1.70 -19.92
CA LYS A 123 7.39 0.56 -20.70
C LYS A 123 7.08 -0.67 -19.85
N LEU A 124 8.06 -1.20 -19.12
CA LEU A 124 7.91 -2.47 -18.42
C LEU A 124 6.87 -2.39 -17.27
N MET A 125 6.96 -1.39 -16.39
CA MET A 125 6.00 -1.25 -15.31
C MET A 125 4.57 -1.00 -15.81
N PRO A 126 4.30 -0.08 -16.75
CA PRO A 126 2.98 0.04 -17.35
C PRO A 126 2.46 -1.25 -17.97
N PHE A 127 3.29 -2.04 -18.65
CA PHE A 127 2.91 -3.33 -19.21
C PHE A 127 2.55 -4.34 -18.11
N LEU A 128 3.35 -4.46 -17.04
CA LEU A 128 3.10 -5.40 -15.95
C LEU A 128 1.83 -5.08 -15.15
N TYR A 129 1.56 -3.80 -14.90
CA TYR A 129 0.41 -3.39 -14.09
C TYR A 129 -0.87 -3.16 -14.90
N ALA A 130 -0.80 -3.11 -16.25
CA ALA A 130 -1.98 -2.96 -17.10
C ALA A 130 -2.98 -4.10 -16.89
N ARG A 131 -4.28 -3.77 -17.07
CA ARG A 131 -5.39 -4.71 -16.95
C ARG A 131 -6.24 -4.64 -18.20
N PHE A 132 -6.57 -5.80 -18.76
CA PHE A 132 -7.52 -5.92 -19.85
C PHE A 132 -8.17 -7.31 -19.83
N PHE A 133 -9.31 -7.45 -19.19
CA PHE A 133 -10.12 -8.66 -19.14
C PHE A 133 -9.34 -9.96 -18.89
N ARG A 134 -8.27 -9.92 -18.09
CA ARG A 134 -7.34 -11.04 -17.82
C ARG A 134 -6.50 -11.51 -19.02
N ILE A 135 -6.77 -11.00 -20.22
CA ILE A 135 -6.04 -11.40 -21.47
C ILE A 135 -4.57 -11.00 -21.39
N LEU A 136 -4.28 -9.77 -20.93
CA LEU A 136 -2.90 -9.32 -20.77
C LEU A 136 -2.14 -10.16 -19.73
N GLY A 137 -2.81 -10.58 -18.68
CA GLY A 137 -2.22 -11.47 -17.66
C GLY A 137 -1.85 -12.83 -18.23
N LEU A 138 -2.74 -13.42 -19.04
CA LEU A 138 -2.48 -14.68 -19.73
C LEU A 138 -1.30 -14.55 -20.71
N LEU A 139 -1.31 -13.49 -21.55
CA LEU A 139 -0.22 -13.23 -22.49
C LEU A 139 1.13 -13.12 -21.78
N ARG A 140 1.21 -12.34 -20.70
CA ARG A 140 2.44 -12.21 -19.88
C ARG A 140 2.89 -13.55 -19.31
N SER A 141 1.96 -14.37 -18.83
CA SER A 141 2.28 -15.69 -18.27
C SER A 141 2.82 -16.64 -19.33
N VAL A 142 2.25 -16.63 -20.54
CA VAL A 142 2.77 -17.43 -21.68
C VAL A 142 4.17 -16.97 -22.06
N LEU A 143 4.37 -15.66 -22.23
CA LEU A 143 5.69 -15.09 -22.55
C LEU A 143 6.72 -15.42 -21.47
N ALA A 144 6.37 -15.30 -20.18
CA ALA A 144 7.27 -15.64 -19.08
C ALA A 144 7.63 -17.14 -19.07
N LYS A 145 6.68 -18.03 -19.38
CA LYS A 145 6.96 -19.46 -19.51
C LYS A 145 7.92 -19.73 -20.66
N ALA A 146 7.67 -19.16 -21.86
CA ALA A 146 8.53 -19.33 -23.03
C ALA A 146 9.95 -18.82 -22.79
N ILE A 147 10.12 -17.59 -22.27
CA ILE A 147 11.43 -17.02 -21.95
C ILE A 147 12.12 -17.82 -20.86
N GLY A 148 11.34 -18.30 -19.87
CA GLY A 148 11.85 -19.08 -18.74
C GLY A 148 12.38 -20.49 -19.08
N LEU A 149 12.22 -20.94 -20.34
CA LEU A 149 12.90 -22.13 -20.86
C LEU A 149 14.39 -21.88 -21.13
N PHE A 150 14.76 -20.63 -21.42
CA PHE A 150 16.11 -20.28 -21.88
C PHE A 150 16.89 -19.45 -20.83
N ARG A 151 16.20 -18.72 -19.95
CA ARG A 151 16.83 -17.89 -18.91
C ARG A 151 15.91 -17.67 -17.70
N PRO A 152 16.47 -17.38 -16.52
CA PRO A 152 15.68 -16.98 -15.36
C PRO A 152 14.83 -15.74 -15.66
N ILE A 153 13.53 -15.78 -15.28
CA ILE A 153 12.58 -14.68 -15.41
C ILE A 153 11.54 -14.75 -14.30
N VAL A 154 10.97 -13.61 -13.94
CA VAL A 154 9.81 -13.55 -13.03
C VAL A 154 8.63 -14.24 -13.68
N ARG A 155 8.06 -15.25 -13.03
CA ARG A 155 6.95 -16.08 -13.56
C ARG A 155 5.59 -15.60 -13.11
N GLU A 156 5.51 -14.95 -11.94
CA GLU A 156 4.30 -14.43 -11.31
C GLU A 156 3.95 -13.05 -11.90
N VAL A 157 3.41 -13.06 -13.13
CA VAL A 157 3.13 -11.85 -13.93
C VAL A 157 1.67 -11.75 -14.41
N SER A 158 0.80 -12.65 -13.93
CA SER A 158 -0.63 -12.57 -14.20
C SER A 158 -1.27 -11.33 -13.58
N GLU A 159 -2.50 -10.99 -13.95
CA GLU A 159 -3.21 -9.88 -13.31
C GLU A 159 -3.47 -10.14 -11.82
N SER A 160 -3.65 -11.39 -11.44
CA SER A 160 -3.82 -11.83 -10.05
C SER A 160 -2.52 -11.68 -9.27
N ASP A 161 -1.39 -12.09 -9.85
CA ASP A 161 -0.08 -11.97 -9.20
C ASP A 161 0.28 -10.51 -8.94
N MET A 162 0.05 -9.65 -9.94
CA MET A 162 0.29 -8.20 -9.78
C MET A 162 -0.64 -7.57 -8.73
N ARG A 163 -1.87 -8.09 -8.57
CA ARG A 163 -2.75 -7.70 -7.47
C ARG A 163 -2.13 -8.07 -6.11
N VAL A 164 -1.63 -9.29 -5.98
CA VAL A 164 -0.95 -9.77 -4.75
C VAL A 164 0.28 -8.90 -4.43
N VAL A 165 1.10 -8.53 -5.43
CA VAL A 165 2.26 -7.64 -5.24
C VAL A 165 1.84 -6.29 -4.63
N VAL A 166 0.78 -5.67 -5.15
CA VAL A 166 0.30 -4.38 -4.62
C VAL A 166 -0.23 -4.52 -3.19
N HIS A 167 -0.98 -5.61 -2.91
CA HIS A 167 -1.46 -5.88 -1.56
C HIS A 167 -0.32 -6.15 -0.57
N LYS A 168 0.71 -6.91 -0.95
CA LYS A 168 1.90 -7.12 -0.10
C LYS A 168 2.59 -5.79 0.24
N SER A 169 2.82 -4.93 -0.76
CA SER A 169 3.42 -3.61 -0.54
C SER A 169 2.59 -2.76 0.43
N CYS A 170 1.26 -2.71 0.25
CA CYS A 170 0.37 -1.97 1.13
C CYS A 170 0.34 -2.56 2.55
N ALA A 171 0.42 -3.89 2.70
CA ALA A 171 0.49 -4.54 4.01
C ALA A 171 1.80 -4.23 4.75
N LEU A 172 2.91 -4.08 4.05
CA LEU A 172 4.17 -3.61 4.65
C LEU A 172 4.03 -2.19 5.20
N ALA A 173 3.35 -1.30 4.48
CA ALA A 173 3.06 0.04 4.97
C ALA A 173 2.13 0.02 6.21
N ALA A 174 1.09 -0.82 6.21
CA ALA A 174 0.22 -1.00 7.36
C ALA A 174 0.98 -1.56 8.58
N GLN A 175 1.89 -2.51 8.38
CA GLN A 175 2.74 -3.03 9.45
C GLN A 175 3.69 -1.95 10.00
N THR A 176 4.31 -1.14 9.14
CA THR A 176 5.16 -0.02 9.56
C THR A 176 4.35 0.98 10.38
N PHE A 177 3.13 1.31 9.95
CA PHE A 177 2.20 2.14 10.72
C PHE A 177 1.94 1.58 12.11
N MET A 178 1.57 0.30 12.22
CA MET A 178 1.28 -0.33 13.51
C MET A 178 2.49 -0.36 14.44
N ILE A 179 3.71 -0.53 13.91
CA ILE A 179 4.95 -0.44 14.69
C ILE A 179 5.17 0.99 15.18
N ALA A 180 4.97 1.99 14.30
CA ALA A 180 5.08 3.40 14.67
C ALA A 180 4.07 3.79 15.76
N MET A 181 2.81 3.35 15.63
CA MET A 181 1.78 3.57 16.65
C MET A 181 2.16 2.95 18.00
N ALA A 182 2.70 1.72 17.97
CA ALA A 182 3.17 1.05 19.20
C ALA A 182 4.34 1.81 19.85
N ASN A 183 5.25 2.39 19.06
CA ASN A 183 6.33 3.23 19.58
C ASN A 183 5.82 4.50 20.28
N GLU A 184 4.68 5.04 19.80
CA GLU A 184 3.98 6.15 20.43
C GLU A 184 3.11 5.71 21.64
N GLY A 185 3.11 4.41 21.99
CA GLY A 185 2.33 3.86 23.10
C GLY A 185 0.84 3.67 22.78
N TYR A 186 0.46 3.62 21.50
CA TYR A 186 -0.92 3.40 21.07
C TYR A 186 -1.14 1.95 20.64
N ASP A 187 -2.29 1.41 21.02
CA ASP A 187 -2.75 0.10 20.61
C ASP A 187 -3.41 0.15 19.23
N THR A 188 -3.28 -0.94 18.48
CA THR A 188 -3.89 -1.08 17.15
C THR A 188 -4.45 -2.48 16.93
N CYS A 189 -5.41 -2.60 15.99
CA CYS A 189 -5.91 -3.89 15.53
C CYS A 189 -6.12 -3.88 14.01
N PRO A 190 -5.41 -4.73 13.23
CA PRO A 190 -5.69 -4.91 11.82
C PRO A 190 -6.94 -5.78 11.63
N LEU A 191 -7.79 -5.41 10.68
CA LEU A 191 -9.03 -6.10 10.32
C LEU A 191 -9.11 -6.31 8.81
N GLU A 192 -9.37 -7.56 8.41
CA GLU A 192 -9.64 -7.96 7.02
C GLU A 192 -11.09 -8.45 6.84
N GLY A 193 -11.75 -8.85 7.94
CA GLY A 193 -13.15 -9.26 7.95
C GLY A 193 -14.09 -8.07 7.83
N LEU A 194 -14.38 -7.64 6.59
CA LEU A 194 -15.20 -6.46 6.30
C LEU A 194 -15.96 -6.56 4.98
N ASP A 195 -17.04 -5.80 4.85
CA ASP A 195 -17.75 -5.58 3.58
C ASP A 195 -16.99 -4.54 2.74
N SER A 196 -16.06 -5.01 1.93
CA SER A 196 -15.22 -4.17 1.08
C SER A 196 -16.03 -3.33 0.07
N ARG A 197 -17.17 -3.83 -0.43
CA ARG A 197 -18.02 -3.08 -1.39
C ARG A 197 -18.69 -1.90 -0.71
N ARG A 198 -19.22 -2.10 0.50
CA ARG A 198 -19.83 -1.04 1.30
C ARG A 198 -18.80 0.01 1.68
N LEU A 199 -17.61 -0.41 2.13
CA LEU A 199 -16.54 0.49 2.53
C LEU A 199 -16.01 1.31 1.34
N LYS A 200 -15.83 0.68 0.17
CA LYS A 200 -15.43 1.39 -1.06
C LYS A 200 -16.43 2.48 -1.46
N ARG A 201 -17.72 2.18 -1.39
CA ARG A 201 -18.78 3.18 -1.68
C ARG A 201 -18.77 4.31 -0.67
N LEU A 202 -18.63 3.99 0.62
CA LEU A 202 -18.59 4.96 1.70
C LEU A 202 -17.44 5.97 1.54
N LEU A 203 -16.25 5.47 1.18
CA LEU A 203 -15.06 6.29 0.98
C LEU A 203 -14.96 6.85 -0.46
N LYS A 204 -15.97 6.63 -1.32
CA LYS A 204 -16.00 7.06 -2.73
C LYS A 204 -14.73 6.65 -3.49
N LEU A 205 -14.23 5.44 -3.25
CA LEU A 205 -13.01 4.94 -3.90
C LEU A 205 -13.26 4.65 -5.38
N PRO A 206 -12.29 4.93 -6.26
CA PRO A 206 -12.39 4.61 -7.68
C PRO A 206 -12.44 3.10 -7.93
N HIS A 207 -12.91 2.70 -9.13
CA HIS A 207 -13.12 1.29 -9.47
C HIS A 207 -11.87 0.42 -9.31
N GLY A 208 -10.70 0.96 -9.63
CA GLY A 208 -9.41 0.24 -9.57
C GLY A 208 -8.78 0.15 -8.19
N ALA A 209 -9.31 0.86 -7.19
CA ALA A 209 -8.86 0.79 -5.81
C ALA A 209 -9.43 -0.44 -5.10
N GLU A 210 -8.67 -1.03 -4.18
CA GLU A 210 -9.12 -2.14 -3.33
C GLU A 210 -8.74 -1.88 -1.87
N ILE A 211 -9.59 -2.31 -0.94
CA ILE A 211 -9.25 -2.26 0.48
C ILE A 211 -8.18 -3.33 0.75
N ASN A 212 -7.08 -2.94 1.37
CA ASN A 212 -6.08 -3.88 1.86
C ASN A 212 -6.47 -4.37 3.26
N MET A 213 -6.57 -3.46 4.20
CA MET A 213 -7.05 -3.70 5.55
C MET A 213 -7.56 -2.41 6.20
N VAL A 214 -8.28 -2.57 7.30
CA VAL A 214 -8.63 -1.49 8.23
C VAL A 214 -7.77 -1.67 9.48
N VAL A 215 -7.25 -0.59 10.02
CA VAL A 215 -6.56 -0.58 11.33
C VAL A 215 -7.31 0.38 12.25
N SER A 216 -7.73 -0.15 13.37
CA SER A 216 -8.37 0.61 14.45
C SER A 216 -7.40 0.87 15.57
#